data_25306557c236a4b014e690c8420d4100
#
_entry.id   25306557c236a4b014e690c8420d4100
#
_cell.length_a   1.000
_cell.length_b   1.000
_cell.length_c   1.000
_cell.angle_alpha   90.00
_cell.angle_beta   90.00
_cell.angle_gamma   90.00
#
_symmetry.space_group_name_H-M   'P 1'
#
loop_
_entity.id
_entity.type
_entity.pdbx_description
1 polymer ?
#
loop_
_entity_poly.entity_id
_entity_poly.type
_entity_poly.pdbx_seq_one_letter_code
_entity_poly.pdbx_strand_id
1 'polypeptide(L)'
;MAAAGIAAVSHAPAAATPRPLPVVYDFTAGIGAELSHPGGSLPGTNDFGCRPSRSHPRPVILVHGTGGGRQTNWATLAPVLHNAGYCVFALTYGSLSTAWPASALGGLGPKVDSAWQVKXFADHVMXATXARQVDIVGHSQGTEIPTYWMKYLGGRDKVAHYVSLAPYWRQDPDSDDSRGEAIDTFRRALGIGRPARPACPDCAAPPADTSFNQAVRQPTPYLRGVTYTNIVTRDDEIVTPYSNGILDGPPGTDVRNVVVQDGCPIDRSDHASITSNRRSAALVLGALDPTHAPPVPCVAVPPFTGA
;
A
#
# COMPACT_ATOMS: atom_id res chain seq x y z
N MET A 1 -23.88 -26.92 63.24
CA MET A 1 -24.02 -27.33 61.82
C MET A 1 -23.64 -26.14 60.95
N ALA A 2 -22.50 -26.22 60.28
CA ALA A 2 -22.04 -25.15 59.38
C ALA A 2 -22.37 -25.54 57.96
N ALA A 3 -23.19 -24.75 57.31
CA ALA A 3 -23.53 -24.93 55.89
C ALA A 3 -22.43 -24.34 55.02
N ALA A 4 -21.72 -25.19 54.29
CA ALA A 4 -20.74 -24.73 53.29
C ALA A 4 -21.45 -24.35 52.03
N GLY A 5 -21.47 -23.05 51.71
CA GLY A 5 -22.02 -22.54 50.44
C GLY A 5 -21.03 -22.80 49.29
N ILE A 6 -21.47 -23.55 48.31
CA ILE A 6 -20.71 -23.76 47.07
C ILE A 6 -20.95 -22.56 46.16
N ALA A 7 -19.90 -21.74 45.95
CA ALA A 7 -19.98 -20.66 44.98
C ALA A 7 -19.85 -21.24 43.57
N ALA A 8 -20.90 -21.07 42.75
CA ALA A 8 -20.88 -21.47 41.35
C ALA A 8 -20.03 -20.46 40.58
N VAL A 9 -18.93 -20.92 40.01
CA VAL A 9 -18.09 -20.11 39.11
C VAL A 9 -18.76 -20.14 37.74
N SER A 10 -19.44 -19.03 37.39
CA SER A 10 -20.00 -18.91 36.05
C SER A 10 -18.87 -18.58 35.06
N HIS A 11 -18.60 -19.52 34.18
CA HIS A 11 -17.66 -19.27 33.07
C HIS A 11 -18.43 -18.50 31.99
N ALA A 12 -18.03 -17.27 31.75
CA ALA A 12 -18.51 -16.53 30.60
C ALA A 12 -18.11 -17.31 29.33
N PRO A 13 -18.99 -17.47 28.35
CA PRO A 13 -18.62 -18.15 27.11
C PRO A 13 -17.48 -17.41 26.45
N ALA A 14 -16.48 -18.17 26.00
CA ALA A 14 -15.37 -17.58 25.24
C ALA A 14 -15.94 -16.90 24.00
N ALA A 15 -15.57 -15.65 23.79
CA ALA A 15 -15.97 -14.93 22.58
C ALA A 15 -15.50 -15.73 21.36
N ALA A 16 -16.42 -16.02 20.44
CA ALA A 16 -16.08 -16.71 19.21
C ALA A 16 -15.03 -15.89 18.45
N THR A 17 -13.94 -16.54 18.06
CA THR A 17 -12.95 -15.87 17.21
C THR A 17 -13.64 -15.40 15.92
N PRO A 18 -13.48 -14.14 15.54
CA PRO A 18 -14.11 -13.67 14.31
C PRO A 18 -13.68 -14.51 13.11
N ARG A 19 -14.65 -14.85 12.27
CA ARG A 19 -14.36 -15.64 11.05
C ARG A 19 -13.47 -14.80 10.15
N PRO A 20 -12.39 -15.38 9.59
CA PRO A 20 -11.53 -14.64 8.66
C PRO A 20 -12.32 -14.13 7.45
N LEU A 21 -11.95 -12.97 6.98
CA LEU A 21 -12.53 -12.38 5.77
C LEU A 21 -12.10 -13.19 4.54
N PRO A 22 -12.97 -13.36 3.54
CA PRO A 22 -12.56 -13.99 2.30
C PRO A 22 -11.50 -13.13 1.59
N VAL A 23 -10.50 -13.80 1.01
CA VAL A 23 -9.42 -13.14 0.26
C VAL A 23 -9.57 -13.53 -1.21
N VAL A 24 -9.69 -12.53 -2.07
CA VAL A 24 -9.74 -12.71 -3.53
C VAL A 24 -8.40 -12.25 -4.09
N TYR A 25 -7.69 -13.14 -4.77
CA TYR A 25 -6.41 -12.84 -5.40
C TYR A 25 -6.67 -12.42 -6.84
N ASP A 26 -7.17 -11.19 -7.00
CA ASP A 26 -7.52 -10.63 -8.29
C ASP A 26 -7.58 -9.10 -8.16
N PHE A 27 -6.79 -8.40 -8.94
CA PHE A 27 -6.77 -6.93 -8.89
C PHE A 27 -8.15 -6.32 -9.20
N THR A 28 -8.89 -6.93 -10.12
CA THR A 28 -10.19 -6.39 -10.53
C THR A 28 -11.26 -6.46 -9.43
N ALA A 29 -11.03 -7.28 -8.40
CA ALA A 29 -11.96 -7.37 -7.27
C ALA A 29 -12.14 -6.00 -6.57
N GLY A 30 -11.11 -5.16 -6.58
CA GLY A 30 -11.20 -3.83 -6.00
C GLY A 30 -12.14 -2.91 -6.78
N ILE A 31 -12.17 -3.07 -8.10
CA ILE A 31 -13.14 -2.33 -8.94
C ILE A 31 -14.56 -2.79 -8.59
N GLY A 32 -14.76 -4.11 -8.48
CA GLY A 32 -16.05 -4.66 -8.07
C GLY A 32 -16.49 -4.14 -6.71
N ALA A 33 -15.59 -4.06 -5.75
CA ALA A 33 -15.88 -3.51 -4.42
C ALA A 33 -16.32 -2.05 -4.50
N GLU A 34 -15.61 -1.23 -5.29
CA GLU A 34 -15.93 0.19 -5.44
C GLU A 34 -17.29 0.39 -6.10
N LEU A 35 -17.61 -0.42 -7.13
CA LEU A 35 -18.90 -0.33 -7.81
C LEU A 35 -20.08 -0.78 -6.93
N SER A 36 -19.85 -1.80 -6.09
CA SER A 36 -20.90 -2.30 -5.20
C SER A 36 -21.08 -1.44 -3.95
N HIS A 37 -20.05 -0.68 -3.57
CA HIS A 37 -20.07 0.16 -2.36
C HIS A 37 -19.37 1.50 -2.63
N PRO A 38 -19.98 2.35 -3.48
CA PRO A 38 -19.30 3.57 -3.95
C PRO A 38 -18.80 4.47 -2.83
N GLY A 39 -17.51 4.79 -2.85
CA GLY A 39 -16.90 5.65 -1.84
C GLY A 39 -16.74 5.01 -0.47
N GLY A 40 -17.01 3.71 -0.36
CA GLY A 40 -16.92 2.97 0.90
C GLY A 40 -15.49 2.57 1.27
N SER A 41 -15.41 1.62 2.19
CA SER A 41 -14.15 1.00 2.62
C SER A 41 -14.26 -0.51 2.50
N LEU A 42 -13.15 -1.17 2.23
CA LEU A 42 -13.10 -2.63 2.19
C LEU A 42 -13.38 -3.20 3.59
N PRO A 43 -14.03 -4.37 3.68
CA PRO A 43 -14.18 -5.03 4.97
C PRO A 43 -12.82 -5.22 5.65
N GLY A 44 -12.78 -4.97 6.95
CA GLY A 44 -11.56 -5.08 7.74
C GLY A 44 -10.66 -3.87 7.68
N THR A 45 -11.08 -2.79 6.99
CA THR A 45 -10.31 -1.54 6.98
C THR A 45 -11.08 -0.39 7.63
N ASN A 46 -10.32 0.60 8.12
CA ASN A 46 -10.83 1.87 8.62
C ASN A 46 -11.76 1.73 9.83
N ASP A 47 -11.54 0.69 10.64
CA ASP A 47 -12.17 0.62 11.95
C ASP A 47 -11.33 1.45 12.94
N PHE A 48 -11.73 2.68 13.18
CA PHE A 48 -11.05 3.58 14.09
C PHE A 48 -11.22 3.17 15.57
N GLY A 49 -12.04 2.17 15.85
CA GLY A 49 -12.12 1.51 17.16
C GLY A 49 -11.09 0.40 17.35
N CYS A 50 -10.40 0.00 16.29
CA CYS A 50 -9.42 -1.08 16.35
C CYS A 50 -8.29 -0.76 17.34
N ARG A 51 -7.87 -1.75 18.10
CA ARG A 51 -6.75 -1.62 19.03
C ARG A 51 -5.63 -2.56 18.63
N PRO A 52 -4.47 -2.04 18.23
CA PRO A 52 -3.33 -2.87 17.89
C PRO A 52 -2.98 -3.84 19.01
N SER A 53 -2.69 -5.07 18.64
CA SER A 53 -2.34 -6.12 19.61
C SER A 53 -0.87 -6.03 20.02
N ARG A 54 -0.47 -6.84 21.02
CA ARG A 54 0.94 -6.91 21.40
C ARG A 54 1.82 -7.50 20.29
N SER A 55 1.28 -8.44 19.54
CA SER A 55 2.00 -9.05 18.40
C SER A 55 2.10 -8.09 17.21
N HIS A 56 1.09 -7.23 17.02
CA HIS A 56 1.08 -6.25 15.93
C HIS A 56 0.78 -4.87 16.53
N PRO A 57 1.78 -4.23 17.17
CA PRO A 57 1.54 -3.01 17.93
C PRO A 57 1.35 -1.74 17.10
N ARG A 58 1.47 -1.85 15.79
CA ARG A 58 1.33 -0.71 14.88
C ARG A 58 0.22 -0.99 13.89
N PRO A 59 -0.67 0.00 13.64
CA PRO A 59 -1.62 -0.11 12.54
C PRO A 59 -0.89 0.00 11.20
N VAL A 60 -1.43 -0.65 10.18
CA VAL A 60 -0.90 -0.61 8.81
C VAL A 60 -1.74 0.38 8.01
N ILE A 61 -1.07 1.31 7.32
CA ILE A 61 -1.72 2.25 6.39
C ILE A 61 -1.36 1.86 4.97
N LEU A 62 -2.39 1.64 4.16
CA LEU A 62 -2.30 1.27 2.75
C LEU A 62 -2.41 2.53 1.88
N VAL A 63 -1.39 2.80 1.05
CA VAL A 63 -1.29 4.02 0.25
C VAL A 63 -1.20 3.65 -1.24
N HIS A 64 -2.28 3.89 -1.98
CA HIS A 64 -2.48 3.41 -3.35
C HIS A 64 -1.63 4.14 -4.39
N GLY A 65 -1.58 3.58 -5.59
CA GLY A 65 -0.90 4.18 -6.75
C GLY A 65 -1.78 5.18 -7.51
N THR A 66 -1.21 5.76 -8.57
CA THR A 66 -1.91 6.70 -9.46
C THR A 66 -3.17 6.05 -10.03
N GLY A 67 -4.29 6.74 -9.97
CA GLY A 67 -5.59 6.26 -10.46
C GLY A 67 -6.27 5.29 -9.51
N GLY A 68 -5.62 4.89 -8.43
CA GLY A 68 -6.18 3.95 -7.45
C GLY A 68 -7.01 4.64 -6.39
N GLY A 69 -7.46 3.83 -5.43
CA GLY A 69 -8.23 4.30 -4.28
C GLY A 69 -8.19 3.28 -3.16
N ARG A 70 -8.79 3.63 -2.04
CA ARG A 70 -8.76 2.78 -0.83
C ARG A 70 -9.44 1.42 -1.03
N GLN A 71 -10.35 1.29 -2.00
CA GLN A 71 -10.95 0.00 -2.34
C GLN A 71 -10.29 -0.63 -3.56
N THR A 72 -10.09 0.16 -4.62
CA THR A 72 -9.67 -0.39 -5.92
C THR A 72 -8.27 -0.99 -5.90
N ASN A 73 -7.38 -0.49 -5.04
CA ASN A 73 -5.98 -0.95 -5.00
C ASN A 73 -5.74 -2.11 -4.03
N TRP A 74 -6.64 -2.37 -3.07
CA TRP A 74 -6.28 -3.13 -1.87
C TRP A 74 -7.21 -4.32 -1.56
N ALA A 75 -8.03 -4.75 -2.53
CA ALA A 75 -9.02 -5.80 -2.29
C ALA A 75 -8.41 -7.14 -1.83
N THR A 76 -7.15 -7.39 -2.16
CA THR A 76 -6.42 -8.57 -1.68
C THR A 76 -5.69 -8.31 -0.36
N LEU A 77 -4.86 -7.25 -0.32
CA LEU A 77 -3.99 -7.04 0.83
C LEU A 77 -4.76 -6.61 2.09
N ALA A 78 -5.88 -5.89 1.93
CA ALA A 78 -6.65 -5.46 3.10
C ALA A 78 -7.16 -6.67 3.92
N PRO A 79 -7.90 -7.63 3.33
CA PRO A 79 -8.31 -8.79 4.13
C PRO A 79 -7.15 -9.70 4.54
N VAL A 80 -6.07 -9.79 3.77
CA VAL A 80 -4.87 -10.56 4.17
C VAL A 80 -4.31 -10.00 5.47
N LEU A 81 -4.10 -8.69 5.54
CA LEU A 81 -3.53 -8.04 6.72
C LEU A 81 -4.50 -8.09 7.91
N HIS A 82 -5.80 -7.87 7.64
CA HIS A 82 -6.82 -7.97 8.69
C HIS A 82 -6.84 -9.37 9.30
N ASN A 83 -6.82 -10.40 8.45
CA ASN A 83 -6.84 -11.80 8.91
C ASN A 83 -5.57 -12.17 9.68
N ALA A 84 -4.46 -11.50 9.39
CA ALA A 84 -3.21 -11.66 10.13
C ALA A 84 -3.23 -10.91 11.48
N GLY A 85 -4.30 -10.14 11.77
CA GLY A 85 -4.48 -9.49 13.06
C GLY A 85 -4.01 -8.04 13.14
N TYR A 86 -3.75 -7.41 12.00
CA TYR A 86 -3.40 -5.98 11.97
C TYR A 86 -4.65 -5.10 12.00
N CYS A 87 -4.54 -3.94 12.61
CA CYS A 87 -5.46 -2.83 12.39
C CYS A 87 -5.10 -2.19 11.05
N VAL A 88 -5.98 -2.29 10.06
CA VAL A 88 -5.69 -1.89 8.68
C VAL A 88 -6.47 -0.63 8.31
N PHE A 89 -5.78 0.33 7.73
CA PHE A 89 -6.37 1.61 7.33
C PHE A 89 -5.98 1.91 5.88
N ALA A 90 -6.90 2.51 5.14
CA ALA A 90 -6.66 2.86 3.74
C ALA A 90 -7.36 4.18 3.42
N LEU A 91 -6.69 5.04 2.68
CA LEU A 91 -7.26 6.31 2.23
C LEU A 91 -7.28 6.38 0.72
N THR A 92 -8.12 7.25 0.18
CA THR A 92 -8.00 7.74 -1.19
C THR A 92 -7.49 9.18 -1.10
N TYR A 93 -6.29 9.42 -1.64
CA TYR A 93 -5.66 10.73 -1.62
C TYR A 93 -5.58 11.28 -3.04
N GLY A 94 -5.49 12.58 -3.18
CA GLY A 94 -5.22 13.24 -4.46
C GLY A 94 -6.32 13.06 -5.50
N SER A 95 -7.58 12.91 -5.08
CA SER A 95 -8.71 12.93 -6.02
C SER A 95 -8.98 14.36 -6.46
N LEU A 96 -9.39 14.51 -7.73
CA LEU A 96 -9.70 15.82 -8.33
C LEU A 96 -11.14 16.25 -8.07
N SER A 97 -11.93 15.39 -7.43
CA SER A 97 -13.35 15.65 -7.16
C SER A 97 -13.76 14.94 -5.88
N THR A 98 -14.74 15.49 -5.19
CA THR A 98 -15.37 14.82 -4.05
C THR A 98 -16.58 14.00 -4.47
N ALA A 99 -17.00 14.10 -5.73
CA ALA A 99 -18.19 13.39 -6.24
C ALA A 99 -17.78 12.07 -6.89
N TRP A 100 -18.49 11.00 -6.55
CA TRP A 100 -18.31 9.70 -7.18
C TRP A 100 -18.84 9.76 -8.63
N PRO A 101 -18.22 9.08 -9.60
CA PRO A 101 -17.10 8.14 -9.48
C PRO A 101 -15.70 8.78 -9.46
N ALA A 102 -15.59 10.06 -9.76
CA ALA A 102 -14.28 10.70 -9.84
C ALA A 102 -13.54 10.71 -8.49
N SER A 103 -14.27 10.74 -7.37
CA SER A 103 -13.66 10.68 -6.04
C SER A 103 -12.98 9.34 -5.74
N ALA A 104 -13.31 8.28 -6.49
CA ALA A 104 -12.67 6.97 -6.33
C ALA A 104 -11.31 6.88 -7.02
N LEU A 105 -10.99 7.86 -7.89
CA LEU A 105 -9.73 7.91 -8.65
C LEU A 105 -8.78 8.87 -7.95
N GLY A 106 -7.87 8.32 -7.18
CA GLY A 106 -6.90 9.11 -6.41
C GLY A 106 -5.53 9.21 -7.09
N GLY A 107 -4.62 9.93 -6.44
CA GLY A 107 -3.26 10.09 -6.95
C GLY A 107 -3.16 10.93 -8.22
N LEU A 108 -4.16 11.75 -8.50
CA LEU A 108 -4.22 12.57 -9.72
C LEU A 108 -3.96 14.05 -9.43
N GLY A 109 -4.04 14.46 -8.18
CA GLY A 109 -3.79 15.83 -7.75
C GLY A 109 -2.33 16.08 -7.39
N PRO A 110 -2.00 17.31 -6.99
CA PRO A 110 -0.63 17.67 -6.63
C PRO A 110 -0.09 16.76 -5.52
N LYS A 111 1.13 16.26 -5.72
CA LYS A 111 1.73 15.27 -4.81
C LYS A 111 2.01 15.84 -3.42
N VAL A 112 2.36 17.13 -3.31
CA VAL A 112 2.59 17.76 -2.00
C VAL A 112 1.28 17.81 -1.20
N ASP A 113 0.16 18.16 -1.86
CA ASP A 113 -1.16 18.15 -1.22
C ASP A 113 -1.55 16.73 -0.80
N SER A 114 -1.23 15.75 -1.64
CA SER A 114 -1.44 14.33 -1.34
C SER A 114 -0.65 13.90 -0.10
N ALA A 115 0.59 14.39 0.04
CA ALA A 115 1.40 14.08 1.23
C ALA A 115 0.79 14.71 2.51
N TRP A 116 0.19 15.90 2.39
CA TRP A 116 -0.55 16.49 3.51
C TRP A 116 -1.78 15.64 3.86
N GLN A 117 -2.50 15.11 2.87
CA GLN A 117 -3.64 14.23 3.12
C GLN A 117 -3.21 12.93 3.82
N VAL A 118 -2.09 12.33 3.39
CA VAL A 118 -1.53 11.16 4.06
C VAL A 118 -1.14 11.50 5.51
N LYS A 119 -0.51 12.64 5.72
CA LYS A 119 -0.21 13.12 7.07
C LYS A 119 -1.48 13.20 7.93
N UNK A 120 -2.44 13.69 7.52
CA UNK A 120 -3.49 13.92 8.13
C UNK A 120 -4.10 12.81 8.50
N PHE A 121 -4.20 11.81 7.58
CA PHE A 121 -4.80 10.51 7.82
C PHE A 121 -4.00 9.70 8.83
N ALA A 122 -2.69 9.67 8.68
CA ALA A 122 -1.82 8.94 9.61
C ALA A 122 -1.92 9.49 11.03
N ASP A 123 -1.98 10.79 11.19
CA ASP A 123 -2.16 11.41 12.51
C ASP A 123 -3.50 10.98 13.12
N HIS A 124 -4.57 10.93 12.31
CA HIS A 124 -5.87 10.46 12.78
C HIS A 124 -5.84 8.98 13.18
N VAL A 125 -5.22 8.14 12.37
CA VAL A 125 -5.04 6.71 12.69
C VAL A 125 -4.29 6.55 14.01
N MET A 126 -3.18 7.20 14.15
CA MET A 126 -2.41 7.16 15.40
C MET A 126 -3.23 7.64 16.61
N UNK A 127 -3.98 8.56 16.42
CA UNK A 127 -4.70 9.06 17.30
C UNK A 127 -5.61 8.23 17.74
N ALA A 128 -6.44 7.62 16.84
CA ALA A 128 -7.58 6.75 17.14
C ALA A 128 -7.14 5.44 17.78
N THR A 129 -6.01 4.90 17.35
CA THR A 129 -5.51 3.60 17.77
C THR A 129 -4.56 3.59 18.96
N UNK A 130 -4.01 4.84 19.29
CA UNK A 130 -3.29 4.91 20.13
C UNK A 130 -2.08 4.60 19.96
N ALA A 131 -1.64 4.39 18.76
CA ALA A 131 -0.32 3.94 18.34
C ALA A 131 0.65 5.11 18.23
N ARG A 132 1.89 4.88 18.55
CA ARG A 132 2.91 5.93 18.41
C ARG A 132 3.53 5.95 17.03
N GLN A 133 3.44 4.84 16.31
CA GLN A 133 3.96 4.64 14.97
C GLN A 133 2.98 3.82 14.16
N VAL A 134 3.12 3.90 12.85
CA VAL A 134 2.38 3.09 11.89
C VAL A 134 3.38 2.29 11.05
N ASP A 135 2.88 1.26 10.37
CA ASP A 135 3.58 0.62 9.28
C ASP A 135 2.90 1.04 7.96
N ILE A 136 3.68 1.23 6.91
CA ILE A 136 3.18 1.68 5.60
C ILE A 136 3.32 0.55 4.59
N VAL A 137 2.27 0.31 3.81
CA VAL A 137 2.36 -0.48 2.58
C VAL A 137 1.93 0.44 1.44
N GLY A 138 2.88 0.81 0.60
CA GLY A 138 2.64 1.68 -0.54
C GLY A 138 2.71 0.94 -1.86
N HIS A 139 1.99 1.43 -2.87
CA HIS A 139 2.03 0.89 -4.21
C HIS A 139 2.31 2.02 -5.20
N SER A 140 3.31 1.84 -6.07
CA SER A 140 3.61 2.79 -7.15
C SER A 140 3.82 4.21 -6.58
N GLN A 141 3.07 5.22 -7.04
CA GLN A 141 3.12 6.58 -6.48
C GLN A 141 2.93 6.59 -4.95
N GLY A 142 2.13 5.64 -4.43
CA GLY A 142 1.91 5.52 -2.98
C GLY A 142 3.15 5.18 -2.18
N THR A 143 4.27 4.89 -2.85
CA THR A 143 5.57 4.74 -2.18
C THR A 143 6.31 6.08 -2.05
N GLU A 144 6.00 7.03 -2.91
CA GLU A 144 6.65 8.36 -2.89
C GLU A 144 5.96 9.32 -1.93
N ILE A 145 4.62 9.29 -1.89
CA ILE A 145 3.83 10.24 -1.11
C ILE A 145 4.14 10.18 0.39
N PRO A 146 4.13 8.98 1.05
CA PRO A 146 4.50 8.95 2.47
C PRO A 146 5.97 9.28 2.70
N THR A 147 6.85 9.00 1.74
CA THR A 147 8.27 9.38 1.87
C THR A 147 8.41 10.91 2.01
N TYR A 148 7.63 11.67 1.24
CA TYR A 148 7.62 13.13 1.37
C TYR A 148 7.11 13.56 2.76
N TRP A 149 6.01 12.94 3.24
CA TRP A 149 5.51 13.18 4.60
C TRP A 149 6.61 12.92 5.65
N MET A 150 7.30 11.79 5.52
CA MET A 150 8.35 11.43 6.48
C MET A 150 9.51 12.41 6.46
N LYS A 151 9.92 12.88 5.28
CA LYS A 151 11.09 13.77 5.14
C LYS A 151 10.78 15.23 5.52
N TYR A 152 9.58 15.72 5.20
CA TYR A 152 9.31 17.15 5.21
C TYR A 152 8.11 17.60 6.05
N LEU A 153 7.22 16.67 6.42
CA LEU A 153 5.97 17.03 7.11
C LEU A 153 5.86 16.39 8.51
N GLY A 154 7.01 16.01 9.10
CA GLY A 154 7.07 15.55 10.48
C GLY A 154 6.73 14.08 10.69
N GLY A 155 6.84 13.26 9.66
CA GLY A 155 6.56 11.82 9.77
C GLY A 155 7.78 10.95 10.09
N ARG A 156 8.97 11.54 10.23
CA ARG A 156 10.25 10.80 10.36
C ARG A 156 10.20 9.67 11.39
N ASP A 157 9.72 9.97 12.57
CA ASP A 157 9.75 9.02 13.71
C ASP A 157 8.42 8.29 13.89
N LYS A 158 7.51 8.45 12.91
CA LYS A 158 6.16 7.90 12.99
C LYS A 158 5.97 6.62 12.18
N VAL A 159 6.98 6.16 11.44
CA VAL A 159 6.91 4.95 10.62
C VAL A 159 7.99 3.98 11.07
N ALA A 160 7.61 2.72 11.28
CA ALA A 160 8.55 1.67 11.68
C ALA A 160 8.93 0.75 10.52
N HIS A 161 7.94 0.22 9.79
CA HIS A 161 8.18 -0.58 8.59
C HIS A 161 7.56 0.11 7.38
N TYR A 162 8.26 0.06 6.26
CA TYR A 162 7.81 0.65 5.02
C TYR A 162 7.98 -0.37 3.89
N VAL A 163 6.87 -0.95 3.45
CA VAL A 163 6.86 -1.93 2.36
C VAL A 163 6.40 -1.22 1.10
N SER A 164 7.22 -1.29 0.06
CA SER A 164 6.97 -0.61 -1.21
C SER A 164 6.76 -1.65 -2.30
N LEU A 165 5.58 -1.66 -2.90
CA LEU A 165 5.23 -2.52 -4.03
C LEU A 165 5.41 -1.71 -5.32
N ALA A 166 6.25 -2.19 -6.22
CA ALA A 166 6.56 -1.54 -7.50
C ALA A 166 6.93 -0.06 -7.32
N PRO A 167 7.89 0.27 -6.43
CA PRO A 167 8.27 1.67 -6.23
C PRO A 167 9.07 2.22 -7.41
N TYR A 168 9.17 3.54 -7.48
CA TYR A 168 9.90 4.24 -8.54
C TYR A 168 10.97 5.14 -7.92
N TRP A 169 12.10 4.52 -7.48
CA TRP A 169 13.15 5.23 -6.75
C TRP A 169 14.18 5.89 -7.64
N ARG A 170 14.37 5.36 -8.85
CA ARG A 170 15.33 5.90 -9.81
C ARG A 170 14.64 6.13 -11.15
N GLN A 171 15.17 7.04 -11.91
CA GLN A 171 14.79 7.20 -13.32
C GLN A 171 16.04 6.95 -14.16
N ASP A 172 15.93 6.05 -15.09
CA ASP A 172 16.93 5.83 -16.10
C ASP A 172 16.76 6.93 -17.16
N PRO A 173 17.76 7.80 -17.37
CA PRO A 173 17.65 8.84 -18.39
C PRO A 173 17.45 8.28 -19.80
N ASP A 174 17.88 7.05 -20.04
CA ASP A 174 17.75 6.40 -21.34
C ASP A 174 16.50 5.52 -21.43
N SER A 175 15.67 5.48 -20.40
CA SER A 175 14.43 4.70 -20.44
C SER A 175 13.41 5.38 -21.35
N ASP A 176 12.77 4.58 -22.17
CA ASP A 176 11.64 5.03 -22.99
C ASP A 176 10.51 5.49 -22.04
N ASP A 177 9.80 6.55 -22.40
CA ASP A 177 8.71 7.07 -21.58
C ASP A 177 7.44 6.22 -21.73
N SER A 178 7.60 4.91 -21.49
CA SER A 178 6.47 3.97 -21.50
C SER A 178 5.47 4.28 -20.38
N ARG A 179 5.92 4.96 -19.31
CA ARG A 179 5.04 5.35 -18.21
C ARG A 179 3.96 6.33 -18.65
N GLY A 180 4.34 7.36 -19.43
CA GLY A 180 3.36 8.30 -19.97
C GLY A 180 2.37 7.60 -20.87
N GLU A 181 2.86 6.70 -21.72
CA GLU A 181 2.00 5.92 -22.63
C GLU A 181 1.07 4.98 -21.86
N ALA A 182 1.56 4.31 -20.83
CA ALA A 182 0.75 3.41 -20.01
C ALA A 182 -0.33 4.19 -19.25
N ILE A 183 0.01 5.35 -18.71
CA ILE A 183 -0.97 6.23 -18.04
C ILE A 183 -2.02 6.71 -19.04
N ASP A 184 -1.61 7.13 -20.23
CA ASP A 184 -2.54 7.56 -21.28
C ASP A 184 -3.44 6.41 -21.74
N THR A 185 -2.89 5.20 -21.82
CA THR A 185 -3.67 4.00 -22.15
C THR A 185 -4.72 3.71 -21.08
N PHE A 186 -4.31 3.77 -19.81
CA PHE A 186 -5.22 3.59 -18.68
C PHE A 186 -6.33 4.66 -18.71
N ARG A 187 -5.97 5.92 -18.96
CA ARG A 187 -6.94 7.01 -19.05
C ARG A 187 -7.93 6.78 -20.19
N ARG A 188 -7.42 6.36 -21.35
CA ARG A 188 -8.30 6.03 -22.50
C ARG A 188 -9.25 4.89 -22.16
N ALA A 189 -8.75 3.86 -21.48
CA ALA A 189 -9.58 2.71 -21.09
C ALA A 189 -10.72 3.13 -20.15
N LEU A 190 -10.47 4.14 -19.30
CA LEU A 190 -11.49 4.67 -18.40
C LEU A 190 -12.38 5.74 -19.03
N GLY A 191 -12.19 6.04 -20.32
CA GLY A 191 -12.95 7.10 -20.98
C GLY A 191 -12.61 8.51 -20.52
N ILE A 192 -11.46 8.68 -19.87
CA ILE A 192 -11.01 9.99 -19.38
C ILE A 192 -10.22 10.67 -20.48
N GLY A 193 -10.84 11.66 -21.14
CA GLY A 193 -10.20 12.43 -22.19
C GLY A 193 -8.97 13.20 -21.66
N ARG A 194 -8.09 13.58 -22.56
CA ARG A 194 -6.96 14.47 -22.22
C ARG A 194 -7.52 15.83 -21.84
N PRO A 195 -7.30 16.29 -20.60
CA PRO A 195 -7.70 17.65 -20.23
C PRO A 195 -6.80 18.68 -20.95
N ALA A 196 -7.30 19.88 -21.10
CA ALA A 196 -6.52 20.99 -21.67
C ALA A 196 -5.29 21.34 -20.81
N ARG A 197 -5.38 21.05 -19.52
CA ARG A 197 -4.23 20.98 -18.60
C ARG A 197 -4.21 19.59 -18.01
N PRO A 198 -3.03 19.00 -17.75
CA PRO A 198 -3.00 17.68 -17.16
C PRO A 198 -3.83 17.65 -15.87
N ALA A 199 -4.76 16.72 -15.79
CA ALA A 199 -5.51 16.47 -14.56
C ALA A 199 -4.59 15.93 -13.45
N CYS A 200 -3.42 15.44 -13.85
CA CYS A 200 -2.34 15.02 -12.97
C CYS A 200 -1.07 15.67 -13.48
N PRO A 201 -0.70 16.86 -12.98
CA PRO A 201 0.52 17.53 -13.46
C PRO A 201 1.77 16.66 -13.35
N ASP A 202 1.86 15.87 -12.29
CA ASP A 202 3.01 15.00 -12.07
C ASP A 202 2.98 13.72 -12.94
N CYS A 203 1.82 13.38 -13.53
CA CYS A 203 1.74 12.24 -14.44
C CYS A 203 2.19 12.61 -15.86
N ALA A 204 2.08 13.88 -16.22
CA ALA A 204 2.42 14.35 -17.57
C ALA A 204 3.88 14.78 -17.70
N ALA A 205 4.55 14.99 -16.58
CA ALA A 205 5.95 15.42 -16.58
C ALA A 205 6.87 14.20 -16.49
N PRO A 206 8.04 14.27 -17.10
CA PRO A 206 9.07 13.27 -16.80
C PRO A 206 9.31 13.26 -15.30
N PRO A 207 9.24 12.10 -14.65
CA PRO A 207 9.29 12.08 -13.19
C PRO A 207 10.57 12.65 -12.59
N ALA A 208 11.67 12.61 -13.32
CA ALA A 208 12.94 13.08 -12.81
C ALA A 208 12.99 14.59 -12.57
N ASP A 209 12.17 15.34 -13.25
CA ASP A 209 12.33 16.81 -13.29
C ASP A 209 11.40 17.56 -12.34
N THR A 210 10.53 16.85 -11.63
CA THR A 210 9.65 17.53 -10.69
C THR A 210 10.38 17.79 -9.37
N SER A 211 10.15 18.94 -8.77
CA SER A 211 10.72 19.26 -7.46
C SER A 211 10.32 18.26 -6.40
N PHE A 212 9.10 17.71 -6.49
CA PHE A 212 8.63 16.66 -5.57
C PHE A 212 9.49 15.40 -5.69
N ASN A 213 9.72 14.92 -6.92
CA ASN A 213 10.50 13.71 -7.14
C ASN A 213 11.94 13.87 -6.65
N GLN A 214 12.54 15.05 -6.91
CA GLN A 214 13.87 15.36 -6.39
C GLN A 214 13.88 15.35 -4.86
N ALA A 215 12.90 15.98 -4.24
CA ALA A 215 12.80 16.02 -2.78
C ALA A 215 12.67 14.63 -2.18
N VAL A 216 11.85 13.76 -2.79
CA VAL A 216 11.69 12.37 -2.31
C VAL A 216 12.98 11.58 -2.45
N ARG A 217 13.64 11.69 -3.61
CA ARG A 217 14.75 10.79 -3.97
C ARG A 217 16.12 11.27 -3.48
N GLN A 218 16.30 12.56 -3.27
CA GLN A 218 17.61 13.11 -2.92
C GLN A 218 17.73 13.44 -1.43
N PRO A 219 18.86 13.14 -0.79
CA PRO A 219 19.97 12.31 -1.31
C PRO A 219 19.62 10.83 -1.34
N THR A 220 18.54 10.44 -0.67
CA THR A 220 18.01 9.08 -0.62
C THR A 220 16.53 9.14 -0.18
N PRO A 221 15.68 8.20 -0.61
CA PRO A 221 14.34 8.11 -0.05
C PRO A 221 14.30 7.51 1.36
N TYR A 222 15.40 6.93 1.82
CA TYR A 222 15.43 6.16 3.06
C TYR A 222 15.87 6.99 4.25
N LEU A 223 15.17 6.83 5.36
CA LEU A 223 15.49 7.45 6.64
C LEU A 223 15.98 6.38 7.63
N ARG A 224 16.95 6.76 8.47
CA ARG A 224 17.43 5.87 9.52
C ARG A 224 16.31 5.61 10.53
N GLY A 225 16.25 4.40 11.06
CA GLY A 225 15.26 3.98 12.05
C GLY A 225 14.00 3.38 11.46
N VAL A 226 13.92 3.29 10.15
CA VAL A 226 12.81 2.65 9.44
C VAL A 226 13.35 1.41 8.71
N THR A 227 12.62 0.30 8.77
CA THR A 227 12.92 -0.91 8.01
C THR A 227 12.16 -0.87 6.70
N TYR A 228 12.88 -0.90 5.59
CA TYR A 228 12.31 -0.81 4.24
C TYR A 228 12.37 -2.15 3.52
N THR A 229 11.30 -2.49 2.81
CA THR A 229 11.30 -3.63 1.88
C THR A 229 10.70 -3.16 0.56
N ASN A 230 11.50 -3.19 -0.49
CA ASN A 230 11.05 -2.92 -1.86
C ASN A 230 10.74 -4.26 -2.53
N ILE A 231 9.54 -4.41 -3.06
CA ILE A 231 9.10 -5.60 -3.77
C ILE A 231 8.80 -5.18 -5.20
N VAL A 232 9.55 -5.74 -6.16
CA VAL A 232 9.43 -5.37 -7.57
C VAL A 232 9.14 -6.61 -8.41
N THR A 233 8.58 -6.41 -9.59
CA THR A 233 8.31 -7.49 -10.54
C THR A 233 9.04 -7.22 -11.86
N ARG A 234 9.62 -8.28 -12.46
CA ARG A 234 10.30 -8.18 -13.76
C ARG A 234 9.34 -7.83 -14.89
N ASP A 235 8.05 -8.10 -14.70
CA ASP A 235 7.03 -7.85 -15.71
C ASP A 235 6.33 -6.49 -15.52
N ASP A 236 6.95 -5.57 -14.76
CA ASP A 236 6.41 -4.22 -14.55
C ASP A 236 6.45 -3.43 -15.85
N GLU A 237 5.26 -3.02 -16.31
CA GLU A 237 5.12 -2.28 -17.56
C GLU A 237 5.02 -0.76 -17.36
N ILE A 238 5.03 -0.34 -16.08
CA ILE A 238 4.96 1.09 -15.71
C ILE A 238 6.34 1.57 -15.22
N VAL A 239 6.97 0.80 -14.31
CA VAL A 239 8.30 1.12 -13.80
C VAL A 239 9.30 0.34 -14.66
N THR A 240 9.75 0.97 -15.74
CA THR A 240 10.66 0.34 -16.70
C THR A 240 11.99 1.08 -16.77
N PRO A 241 13.09 0.37 -16.71
CA PRO A 241 13.16 -1.03 -16.30
C PRO A 241 12.74 -1.22 -14.84
N TYR A 242 12.27 -2.42 -14.48
CA TYR A 242 11.80 -2.70 -13.12
C TYR A 242 12.85 -2.41 -12.05
N SER A 243 14.12 -2.45 -12.44
CA SER A 243 15.25 -2.15 -11.55
C SER A 243 15.26 -0.70 -11.06
N ASN A 244 14.46 0.18 -11.66
CA ASN A 244 14.26 1.53 -11.13
C ASN A 244 13.57 1.51 -9.76
N GLY A 245 12.92 0.40 -9.40
CA GLY A 245 12.36 0.19 -8.07
C GLY A 245 13.36 -0.42 -7.07
N ILE A 246 14.55 -0.81 -7.53
CA ILE A 246 15.60 -1.41 -6.70
C ILE A 246 16.61 -0.33 -6.33
N LEU A 247 16.76 -0.06 -5.05
CA LEU A 247 17.72 0.94 -4.59
C LEU A 247 18.26 0.50 -3.24
N ASP A 248 19.57 0.36 -3.14
CA ASP A 248 20.21 0.04 -1.88
C ASP A 248 20.26 1.28 -1.00
N GLY A 249 20.14 1.06 0.29
CA GLY A 249 20.19 2.16 1.24
C GLY A 249 21.63 2.57 1.57
N PRO A 250 21.86 3.84 1.91
CA PRO A 250 23.16 4.26 2.41
C PRO A 250 23.48 3.62 3.76
N PRO A 251 24.75 3.63 4.16
CA PRO A 251 25.14 3.05 5.45
C PRO A 251 24.26 3.57 6.62
N GLY A 252 23.80 2.65 7.44
CA GLY A 252 22.95 2.96 8.59
C GLY A 252 21.47 2.99 8.30
N THR A 253 21.05 2.60 7.09
CA THR A 253 19.65 2.34 6.77
C THR A 253 19.44 0.82 6.62
N ASP A 254 18.19 0.38 6.86
CA ASP A 254 17.80 -1.03 6.79
C ASP A 254 16.90 -1.18 5.57
N VAL A 255 17.46 -1.67 4.45
CA VAL A 255 16.73 -1.76 3.17
C VAL A 255 16.92 -3.15 2.57
N ARG A 256 15.81 -3.78 2.23
CA ARG A 256 15.77 -5.07 1.54
C ARG A 256 15.08 -4.90 0.18
N ASN A 257 15.69 -5.41 -0.86
CA ASN A 257 15.11 -5.44 -2.21
C ASN A 257 14.74 -6.89 -2.57
N VAL A 258 13.52 -7.10 -3.06
CA VAL A 258 12.97 -8.42 -3.39
C VAL A 258 12.38 -8.35 -4.79
N VAL A 259 12.79 -9.29 -5.65
CA VAL A 259 12.19 -9.46 -6.97
C VAL A 259 11.21 -10.64 -6.88
N VAL A 260 9.96 -10.41 -7.28
CA VAL A 260 8.90 -11.43 -7.17
C VAL A 260 9.32 -12.74 -7.85
N GLN A 261 9.96 -12.64 -9.02
CA GLN A 261 10.34 -13.82 -9.79
C GLN A 261 11.57 -14.55 -9.26
N ASP A 262 12.30 -13.97 -8.30
CA ASP A 262 13.42 -14.70 -7.68
C ASP A 262 12.84 -15.83 -6.81
N GLY A 263 13.09 -17.07 -7.24
CA GLY A 263 12.50 -18.26 -6.63
C GLY A 263 11.10 -18.60 -7.13
N CYS A 264 10.54 -17.83 -8.11
CA CYS A 264 9.26 -18.19 -8.72
C CYS A 264 9.16 -17.64 -10.15
N PRO A 265 9.85 -18.26 -11.11
CA PRO A 265 9.87 -17.75 -12.49
C PRO A 265 8.52 -17.85 -13.23
N ILE A 266 7.56 -18.57 -12.68
CA ILE A 266 6.23 -18.69 -13.29
C ILE A 266 5.27 -17.57 -12.85
N ASP A 267 5.67 -16.75 -11.90
CA ASP A 267 4.87 -15.59 -11.48
C ASP A 267 5.07 -14.49 -12.53
N ARG A 268 3.99 -14.13 -13.23
CA ARG A 268 4.01 -13.09 -14.27
C ARG A 268 3.21 -11.86 -13.83
N SER A 269 3.15 -11.63 -12.52
CA SER A 269 2.46 -10.45 -12.02
C SER A 269 3.11 -9.17 -12.56
N ASP A 270 2.27 -8.25 -12.96
CA ASP A 270 2.64 -6.96 -13.53
C ASP A 270 2.53 -5.85 -12.46
N HIS A 271 2.57 -4.59 -12.92
CA HIS A 271 2.49 -3.43 -12.03
C HIS A 271 1.22 -3.43 -11.15
N ALA A 272 0.08 -3.83 -11.71
CA ALA A 272 -1.18 -3.86 -10.97
C ALA A 272 -1.29 -5.11 -10.10
N SER A 273 -1.06 -6.28 -10.68
CA SER A 273 -1.31 -7.55 -10.01
C SER A 273 -0.29 -7.86 -8.90
N ILE A 274 0.83 -7.14 -8.82
CA ILE A 274 1.75 -7.25 -7.68
C ILE A 274 1.05 -6.98 -6.34
N THR A 275 -0.04 -6.19 -6.35
CA THR A 275 -0.83 -5.92 -5.14
C THR A 275 -1.83 -7.01 -4.81
N SER A 276 -2.00 -7.99 -5.71
CA SER A 276 -3.12 -8.92 -5.66
C SER A 276 -2.69 -10.39 -5.73
N ASN A 277 -1.39 -10.69 -5.69
CA ASN A 277 -0.96 -12.06 -5.78
C ASN A 277 -0.54 -12.64 -4.42
N ARG A 278 -0.58 -13.97 -4.31
CA ARG A 278 -0.29 -14.70 -3.07
C ARG A 278 1.15 -14.52 -2.62
N ARG A 279 2.08 -14.48 -3.58
CA ARG A 279 3.50 -14.36 -3.28
C ARG A 279 3.82 -12.98 -2.70
N SER A 280 3.34 -11.91 -3.35
CA SER A 280 3.52 -10.55 -2.84
C SER A 280 2.87 -10.38 -1.47
N ALA A 281 1.68 -10.96 -1.26
CA ALA A 281 0.99 -10.89 0.04
C ALA A 281 1.84 -11.53 1.14
N ALA A 282 2.42 -12.70 0.87
CA ALA A 282 3.30 -13.37 1.84
C ALA A 282 4.57 -12.55 2.11
N LEU A 283 5.14 -11.94 1.06
CA LEU A 283 6.32 -11.08 1.20
C LEU A 283 6.00 -9.84 2.05
N VAL A 284 4.82 -9.24 1.86
CA VAL A 284 4.37 -8.09 2.67
C VAL A 284 4.26 -8.51 4.14
N LEU A 285 3.59 -9.64 4.41
CA LEU A 285 3.47 -10.14 5.80
C LEU A 285 4.84 -10.37 6.44
N GLY A 286 5.75 -11.01 5.70
CA GLY A 286 7.10 -11.27 6.20
C GLY A 286 7.93 -10.00 6.39
N ALA A 287 7.66 -8.95 5.62
CA ALA A 287 8.34 -7.65 5.80
C ALA A 287 7.83 -6.92 7.04
N LEU A 288 6.53 -7.06 7.34
CA LEU A 288 5.93 -6.42 8.53
C LEU A 288 6.24 -7.19 9.82
N ASP A 289 6.34 -8.52 9.74
CA ASP A 289 6.69 -9.35 10.90
C ASP A 289 7.64 -10.47 10.45
N PRO A 290 8.95 -10.21 10.40
CA PRO A 290 9.91 -11.23 9.98
C PRO A 290 9.97 -12.45 10.90
N THR A 291 9.57 -12.32 12.17
CA THR A 291 9.62 -13.43 13.12
C THR A 291 8.51 -14.46 12.88
N HIS A 292 7.42 -14.05 12.25
CA HIS A 292 6.29 -14.92 11.94
C HIS A 292 5.99 -14.89 10.43
N ALA A 293 7.04 -14.74 9.62
CA ALA A 293 6.89 -14.68 8.17
C ALA A 293 6.26 -15.99 7.65
N PRO A 294 5.19 -15.90 6.85
CA PRO A 294 4.58 -17.11 6.29
C PRO A 294 5.45 -17.68 5.16
N PRO A 295 5.28 -18.96 4.82
CA PRO A 295 5.90 -19.50 3.61
C PRO A 295 5.52 -18.66 2.39
N VAL A 296 6.49 -18.40 1.52
CA VAL A 296 6.26 -17.60 0.32
C VAL A 296 5.91 -18.54 -0.84
N PRO A 297 4.65 -18.55 -1.29
CA PRO A 297 4.22 -19.51 -2.31
C PRO A 297 4.79 -19.15 -3.68
N CYS A 298 4.80 -20.15 -4.56
CA CYS A 298 5.13 -19.96 -5.97
C CYS A 298 4.00 -20.53 -6.80
N VAL A 299 3.22 -19.66 -7.42
CA VAL A 299 2.12 -20.04 -8.29
C VAL A 299 2.18 -19.21 -9.57
N ALA A 300 1.58 -19.71 -10.64
CA ALA A 300 1.49 -18.94 -11.88
C ALA A 300 0.49 -17.79 -11.68
N VAL A 301 0.91 -16.59 -12.00
CA VAL A 301 0.08 -15.38 -11.89
C VAL A 301 -0.01 -14.75 -13.28
N PRO A 302 -1.19 -14.74 -13.91
CA PRO A 302 -1.36 -14.00 -15.16
C PRO A 302 -1.32 -12.48 -14.92
N PRO A 303 -0.96 -11.70 -15.94
CA PRO A 303 -1.01 -10.24 -15.81
C PRO A 303 -2.42 -9.73 -15.45
N PHE A 304 -2.47 -8.65 -14.68
CA PHE A 304 -3.66 -7.89 -14.26
C PHE A 304 -4.59 -8.60 -13.28
N THR A 305 -4.43 -9.88 -13.04
CA THR A 305 -5.41 -10.61 -12.22
C THR A 305 -4.91 -10.87 -10.81
N GLY A 306 -4.00 -11.72 -10.65
CA GLY A 306 -3.61 -12.35 -9.39
C GLY A 306 -3.70 -13.86 -9.59
N ALA A 307 -3.55 -14.68 -8.55
CA ALA A 307 -3.53 -16.14 -8.69
C ALA A 307 -4.57 -16.78 -7.80
#